data_ff17583ea4ecf81235db302a005da9a6
#
_entry.id   ff17583ea4ecf81235db302a005da9a6
#
_cell.length_a   1.000
_cell.length_b   1.000
_cell.length_c   1.000
_cell.angle_alpha   90.00
_cell.angle_beta   90.00
_cell.angle_gamma   90.00
#
_symmetry.space_group_name_H-M   'P 1'
#
loop_
_entity.id
_entity.type
_entity.pdbx_description
1 polymer ?
#
loop_
_entity_poly.entity_id
_entity_poly.type
_entity_poly.pdbx_seq_one_letter_code
_entity_poly.pdbx_strand_id
1 'polypeptide(L)'
;MFYKLNKYTFVRNINNYLVIVDKRTENELIGDYTSYLFVRHLKHEAQDIDIIIRNVCAEFSGKVDFSLVKNDGISLFNRLSEFGLVSKADNINSFINEDKEILNDIPRILLPKEELDKFKETRNKNPTLQSIIVEITKKCNERCIHCYIPHEDKTVMMSDEDFYRIVEQAKEMQTVVNFRISGGECMTHPSFKKFIKYVKENGFALDLLTNLTLLDDETIEMLKQGTFSSVQTTLFSLKSEVHDKITKVPGSLEKTLQNLEKLYKAKIKVAIATQAMEMNKEYIENLYKYCDSHGFKLRCDWTIIAKENRGCDNLSCRICNLSDYKELCKIKLKYIDGYKKELKEELSRTPKSETTHLCNAGINGLQIDTNLNVHPCPGWDLSLGNLKNETLSDIWMKSEKLQKVRDVVLRDFPKCAKCEIRNLCSICMAQADLEMTSSQFKFEMPQYVCDMYKVIYDTIKEEVLDN
;
A
#
# COMPACT_ATOMS: atom_id res chain seq x y z
N MET A 1 -34.92 8.69 -6.37
CA MET A 1 -33.67 8.10 -6.94
C MET A 1 -32.57 8.21 -5.89
N PHE A 2 -31.92 7.10 -5.62
CA PHE A 2 -30.85 7.00 -4.62
C PHE A 2 -29.52 6.75 -5.29
N TYR A 3 -28.44 7.30 -4.73
CA TYR A 3 -27.06 7.12 -5.18
C TYR A 3 -26.16 6.81 -4.00
N LYS A 4 -25.08 6.04 -4.25
CA LYS A 4 -23.98 5.81 -3.30
C LYS A 4 -22.69 5.54 -4.02
N LEU A 5 -21.55 5.82 -3.38
CA LEU A 5 -20.26 5.35 -3.85
C LEU A 5 -20.19 3.83 -3.76
N ASN A 6 -19.59 3.21 -4.78
CA ASN A 6 -19.24 1.80 -4.67
C ASN A 6 -18.20 1.60 -3.56
N LYS A 7 -18.26 0.47 -2.85
CA LYS A 7 -17.34 0.16 -1.74
C LYS A 7 -15.84 0.22 -2.11
N TYR A 8 -15.51 0.16 -3.41
CA TYR A 8 -14.15 0.25 -3.91
C TYR A 8 -13.72 1.67 -4.31
N THR A 9 -14.62 2.63 -4.25
CA THR A 9 -14.46 3.98 -4.78
C THR A 9 -14.17 4.98 -3.68
N PHE A 10 -13.10 5.74 -3.81
CA PHE A 10 -12.67 6.75 -2.84
C PHE A 10 -12.48 8.09 -3.52
N VAL A 11 -13.09 9.14 -2.96
CA VAL A 11 -13.10 10.49 -3.50
C VAL A 11 -12.14 11.37 -2.72
N ARG A 12 -11.27 12.11 -3.42
CA ARG A 12 -10.30 13.01 -2.80
C ARG A 12 -10.23 14.33 -3.56
N ASN A 13 -9.85 15.38 -2.84
CA ASN A 13 -9.46 16.65 -3.44
C ASN A 13 -7.93 16.71 -3.46
N ILE A 14 -7.37 16.83 -4.65
CA ILE A 14 -5.93 17.02 -4.80
C ILE A 14 -5.72 18.28 -5.64
N ASN A 15 -5.20 19.34 -5.01
CA ASN A 15 -4.91 20.62 -5.66
C ASN A 15 -6.11 21.20 -6.46
N ASN A 16 -7.30 21.17 -5.88
CA ASN A 16 -8.57 21.57 -6.48
C ASN A 16 -9.01 20.72 -7.70
N TYR A 17 -8.55 19.47 -7.77
CA TYR A 17 -9.09 18.49 -8.71
C TYR A 17 -9.83 17.40 -7.97
N LEU A 18 -10.91 16.91 -8.60
CA LEU A 18 -11.52 15.64 -8.22
C LEU A 18 -10.56 14.51 -8.56
N VAL A 19 -10.23 13.68 -7.59
CA VAL A 19 -9.54 12.41 -7.82
C VAL A 19 -10.39 11.29 -7.25
N ILE A 20 -10.85 10.40 -8.10
CA ILE A 20 -11.58 9.18 -7.70
C ILE A 20 -10.62 8.01 -7.87
N VAL A 21 -10.36 7.30 -6.76
CA VAL A 21 -9.52 6.09 -6.74
C VAL A 21 -10.42 4.86 -6.71
N ASP A 22 -10.24 3.95 -7.66
CA ASP A 22 -10.88 2.63 -7.65
C ASP A 22 -9.90 1.56 -7.15
N LYS A 23 -10.14 1.03 -5.96
CA LYS A 23 -9.28 0.01 -5.31
C LYS A 23 -9.32 -1.37 -5.97
N ARG A 24 -10.20 -1.61 -6.93
CA ARG A 24 -10.20 -2.85 -7.73
C ARG A 24 -9.07 -2.84 -8.73
N THR A 25 -8.88 -1.70 -9.40
CA THR A 25 -7.93 -1.52 -10.51
C THR A 25 -6.71 -0.69 -10.13
N GLU A 26 -6.74 -0.02 -8.97
CA GLU A 26 -5.78 1.01 -8.54
C GLU A 26 -5.70 2.19 -9.55
N ASN A 27 -6.76 2.37 -10.35
CA ASN A 27 -6.83 3.45 -11.33
C ASN A 27 -7.42 4.72 -10.69
N GLU A 28 -6.99 5.86 -11.21
CA GLU A 28 -7.53 7.16 -10.83
C GLU A 28 -8.34 7.74 -11.99
N LEU A 29 -9.54 8.27 -11.67
CA LEU A 29 -10.32 9.12 -12.54
C LEU A 29 -10.18 10.55 -12.05
N ILE A 30 -9.82 11.46 -12.94
CA ILE A 30 -9.54 12.85 -12.60
C ILE A 30 -10.61 13.75 -13.21
N GLY A 31 -11.19 14.63 -12.41
CA GLY A 31 -12.17 15.64 -12.80
C GLY A 31 -11.83 17.03 -12.28
N ASP A 32 -12.60 18.01 -12.66
CA ASP A 32 -12.46 19.39 -12.19
C ASP A 32 -12.99 19.60 -10.76
N TYR A 33 -12.77 20.79 -10.23
CA TYR A 33 -13.21 21.16 -8.90
C TYR A 33 -14.74 21.19 -8.78
N THR A 34 -15.46 21.57 -9.83
CA THR A 34 -16.93 21.56 -9.83
C THR A 34 -17.48 20.14 -9.68
N SER A 35 -16.92 19.20 -10.42
CA SER A 35 -17.24 17.78 -10.26
C SER A 35 -16.93 17.27 -8.84
N TYR A 36 -15.83 17.75 -8.20
CA TYR A 36 -15.52 17.42 -6.82
C TYR A 36 -16.59 17.90 -5.85
N LEU A 37 -17.14 19.11 -6.01
CA LEU A 37 -18.21 19.66 -5.15
C LEU A 37 -19.46 18.77 -5.15
N PHE A 38 -19.77 18.13 -6.28
CA PHE A 38 -20.88 17.16 -6.34
C PHE A 38 -20.52 15.82 -5.68
N VAL A 39 -19.38 15.26 -6.03
CA VAL A 39 -19.02 13.88 -5.67
C VAL A 39 -18.63 13.77 -4.19
N ARG A 40 -18.08 14.82 -3.57
CA ARG A 40 -17.71 14.84 -2.15
C ARG A 40 -18.89 14.59 -1.20
N HIS A 41 -20.13 14.83 -1.65
CA HIS A 41 -21.35 14.59 -0.86
C HIS A 41 -21.91 13.19 -1.03
N LEU A 42 -21.38 12.39 -1.97
CA LEU A 42 -21.70 10.96 -2.07
C LEU A 42 -21.02 10.19 -0.94
N LYS A 43 -21.78 9.28 -0.33
CA LYS A 43 -21.28 8.35 0.70
C LYS A 43 -21.34 6.91 0.18
N HIS A 44 -20.74 6.01 0.91
CA HIS A 44 -20.87 4.57 0.67
C HIS A 44 -22.24 4.02 1.08
N GLU A 45 -23.01 4.80 1.84
CA GLU A 45 -24.42 4.51 2.16
C GLU A 45 -25.32 5.20 1.15
N ALA A 46 -26.47 4.56 0.86
CA ALA A 46 -27.42 5.09 -0.10
C ALA A 46 -28.06 6.41 0.39
N GLN A 47 -28.05 7.43 -0.44
CA GLN A 47 -28.62 8.74 -0.15
C GLN A 47 -29.61 9.12 -1.25
N ASP A 48 -30.71 9.79 -0.83
CA ASP A 48 -31.63 10.42 -1.79
C ASP A 48 -30.93 11.57 -2.52
N ILE A 49 -31.17 11.68 -3.83
CA ILE A 49 -30.58 12.71 -4.69
C ILE A 49 -30.85 14.12 -4.15
N ASP A 50 -32.04 14.39 -3.63
CA ASP A 50 -32.40 15.72 -3.16
C ASP A 50 -31.59 16.12 -1.91
N ILE A 51 -31.22 15.17 -1.06
CA ILE A 51 -30.34 15.40 0.07
C ILE A 51 -28.94 15.77 -0.44
N ILE A 52 -28.41 15.02 -1.39
CA ILE A 52 -27.09 15.27 -1.97
C ILE A 52 -27.05 16.67 -2.58
N ILE A 53 -28.05 17.00 -3.42
CA ILE A 53 -28.10 18.29 -4.13
C ILE A 53 -28.29 19.47 -3.18
N ARG A 54 -29.05 19.34 -2.10
CA ARG A 54 -29.14 20.40 -1.05
C ARG A 54 -27.77 20.70 -0.45
N ASN A 55 -26.98 19.67 -0.18
CA ASN A 55 -25.62 19.84 0.33
C ASN A 55 -24.72 20.54 -0.70
N VAL A 56 -24.81 20.16 -1.98
CA VAL A 56 -24.09 20.83 -3.07
C VAL A 56 -24.51 22.31 -3.18
N CYS A 57 -25.82 22.62 -3.18
CA CYS A 57 -26.31 24.00 -3.25
C CYS A 57 -25.84 24.86 -2.07
N ALA A 58 -25.67 24.27 -0.88
CA ALA A 58 -25.15 24.97 0.29
C ALA A 58 -23.70 25.46 0.09
N GLU A 59 -22.89 24.78 -0.68
CA GLU A 59 -21.51 25.19 -1.04
C GLU A 59 -21.49 26.50 -1.84
N PHE A 60 -22.55 26.77 -2.63
CA PHE A 60 -22.69 27.98 -3.46
C PHE A 60 -23.42 29.12 -2.75
N SER A 61 -23.54 29.07 -1.42
CA SER A 61 -24.23 30.10 -0.60
C SER A 61 -25.69 30.36 -1.01
N GLY A 62 -26.37 29.33 -1.52
CA GLY A 62 -27.78 29.37 -1.90
C GLY A 62 -28.13 30.23 -3.13
N LYS A 63 -27.13 30.63 -3.93
CA LYS A 63 -27.31 31.51 -5.10
C LYS A 63 -27.51 30.73 -6.42
N VAL A 64 -27.77 29.44 -6.34
CA VAL A 64 -27.90 28.55 -7.53
C VAL A 64 -29.28 27.96 -7.61
N ASP A 65 -29.78 27.75 -8.85
CA ASP A 65 -31.06 27.08 -9.07
C ASP A 65 -30.95 25.59 -8.74
N PHE A 66 -31.78 25.15 -7.81
CA PHE A 66 -31.77 23.75 -7.32
C PHE A 66 -32.03 22.75 -8.46
N SER A 67 -32.95 23.08 -9.37
CA SER A 67 -33.33 22.17 -10.47
C SER A 67 -32.20 22.01 -11.48
N LEU A 68 -31.48 23.09 -11.76
CA LEU A 68 -30.31 23.05 -12.64
C LEU A 68 -29.19 22.20 -12.02
N VAL A 69 -28.82 22.50 -10.76
CA VAL A 69 -27.79 21.74 -10.02
C VAL A 69 -28.17 20.27 -9.91
N LYS A 70 -29.47 19.96 -9.72
CA LYS A 70 -29.96 18.59 -9.66
C LYS A 70 -29.76 17.85 -10.99
N ASN A 71 -30.06 18.48 -12.11
CA ASN A 71 -29.88 17.88 -13.45
C ASN A 71 -28.40 17.63 -13.74
N ASP A 72 -27.52 18.57 -13.41
CA ASP A 72 -26.07 18.41 -13.56
C ASP A 72 -25.55 17.27 -12.68
N GLY A 73 -26.00 17.19 -11.44
CA GLY A 73 -25.64 16.11 -10.52
C GLY A 73 -26.10 14.74 -11.00
N ILE A 74 -27.33 14.63 -11.48
CA ILE A 74 -27.87 13.39 -12.06
C ILE A 74 -27.04 12.97 -13.28
N SER A 75 -26.70 13.90 -14.16
CA SER A 75 -25.89 13.64 -15.34
C SER A 75 -24.50 13.09 -14.96
N LEU A 76 -23.82 13.76 -14.03
CA LEU A 76 -22.52 13.33 -13.53
C LEU A 76 -22.59 11.95 -12.85
N PHE A 77 -23.56 11.74 -11.95
CA PHE A 77 -23.68 10.48 -11.21
C PHE A 77 -24.06 9.30 -12.11
N ASN A 78 -24.89 9.53 -13.14
CA ASN A 78 -25.18 8.52 -14.14
C ASN A 78 -23.92 8.10 -14.90
N ARG A 79 -23.10 9.06 -15.34
CA ARG A 79 -21.83 8.79 -15.99
C ARG A 79 -20.85 8.01 -15.08
N LEU A 80 -20.75 8.38 -13.81
CA LEU A 80 -19.96 7.63 -12.84
C LEU A 80 -20.52 6.23 -12.57
N SER A 81 -21.84 6.06 -12.69
CA SER A 81 -22.50 4.75 -12.55
C SER A 81 -22.22 3.84 -13.74
N GLU A 82 -22.11 4.38 -14.95
CA GLU A 82 -21.67 3.63 -16.15
C GLU A 82 -20.25 3.09 -15.96
N PHE A 83 -19.41 3.83 -15.25
CA PHE A 83 -18.05 3.41 -14.90
C PHE A 83 -17.98 2.47 -13.68
N GLY A 84 -19.11 2.12 -13.06
CA GLY A 84 -19.16 1.27 -11.87
C GLY A 84 -18.56 1.92 -10.62
N LEU A 85 -18.37 3.26 -10.60
CA LEU A 85 -17.85 4.01 -9.47
C LEU A 85 -18.95 4.43 -8.49
N VAL A 86 -20.16 4.62 -9.01
CA VAL A 86 -21.37 4.99 -8.27
C VAL A 86 -22.44 3.96 -8.56
N SER A 87 -23.19 3.56 -7.55
CA SER A 87 -24.39 2.72 -7.70
C SER A 87 -25.63 3.60 -7.62
N LYS A 88 -26.66 3.31 -8.45
CA LYS A 88 -27.96 4.00 -8.44
C LYS A 88 -29.12 3.03 -8.33
N ALA A 89 -30.19 3.42 -7.65
CA ALA A 89 -31.41 2.66 -7.55
C ALA A 89 -32.63 3.59 -7.36
N ASP A 90 -33.81 3.15 -7.80
CA ASP A 90 -35.06 3.89 -7.55
C ASP A 90 -35.52 3.76 -6.09
N ASN A 91 -35.14 2.68 -5.40
CA ASN A 91 -35.47 2.41 -4.02
C ASN A 91 -34.21 2.05 -3.23
N ILE A 92 -34.13 2.49 -1.98
CA ILE A 92 -33.02 2.24 -1.07
C ILE A 92 -32.74 0.72 -0.88
N ASN A 93 -33.77 -0.11 -0.92
CA ASN A 93 -33.67 -1.56 -0.76
C ASN A 93 -33.24 -2.30 -2.05
N SER A 94 -33.11 -1.58 -3.18
CA SER A 94 -32.79 -2.17 -4.50
C SER A 94 -31.29 -2.25 -4.78
N PHE A 95 -30.43 -1.83 -3.85
CA PHE A 95 -28.97 -1.97 -3.96
C PHE A 95 -28.48 -3.41 -3.69
N ILE A 96 -29.23 -4.42 -4.14
CA ILE A 96 -28.91 -5.84 -3.98
C ILE A 96 -28.00 -6.25 -5.14
N ASN A 97 -26.76 -6.67 -4.86
CA ASN A 97 -25.71 -7.15 -5.78
C ASN A 97 -24.80 -6.07 -6.40
N GLU A 98 -23.86 -5.59 -5.61
CA GLU A 98 -22.83 -4.62 -6.06
C GLU A 98 -21.54 -5.24 -6.62
N ASP A 99 -21.43 -6.57 -6.65
CA ASP A 99 -20.26 -7.27 -7.21
C ASP A 99 -20.38 -7.43 -8.74
N LYS A 100 -20.91 -6.41 -9.46
CA LYS A 100 -20.86 -6.42 -10.91
C LYS A 100 -19.41 -6.33 -11.39
N GLU A 101 -19.09 -7.19 -12.35
CA GLU A 101 -17.80 -7.18 -13.03
C GLU A 101 -17.43 -5.78 -13.53
N ILE A 102 -16.16 -5.44 -13.40
CA ILE A 102 -15.61 -4.17 -13.85
C ILE A 102 -15.65 -4.17 -15.38
N LEU A 103 -16.18 -3.12 -15.98
CA LEU A 103 -15.91 -2.83 -17.38
C LEU A 103 -14.44 -2.48 -17.55
N ASN A 104 -13.70 -3.28 -18.32
CA ASN A 104 -12.26 -3.15 -18.50
C ASN A 104 -11.80 -1.85 -19.18
N ASP A 105 -12.73 -1.06 -19.74
CA ASP A 105 -12.47 0.15 -20.51
C ASP A 105 -13.11 1.41 -19.90
N ILE A 106 -12.84 1.67 -18.63
CA ILE A 106 -13.25 2.94 -18.01
C ILE A 106 -12.36 4.07 -18.56
N PRO A 107 -12.91 5.10 -19.21
CA PRO A 107 -12.13 6.28 -19.56
C PRO A 107 -11.57 6.91 -18.28
N ARG A 108 -10.26 6.96 -18.19
CA ARG A 108 -9.55 7.38 -16.95
C ARG A 108 -9.53 8.89 -16.73
N ILE A 109 -10.14 9.68 -17.63
CA ILE A 109 -9.96 11.12 -17.68
C ILE A 109 -11.28 11.81 -18.01
N LEU A 110 -11.75 12.66 -17.10
CA LEU A 110 -12.85 13.59 -17.32
C LEU A 110 -12.40 14.99 -17.74
N LEU A 111 -11.07 15.22 -17.83
CA LEU A 111 -10.46 16.49 -18.14
C LEU A 111 -9.89 16.54 -19.57
N PRO A 112 -9.86 17.72 -20.21
CA PRO A 112 -9.02 17.96 -21.38
C PRO A 112 -7.55 17.62 -21.12
N LYS A 113 -6.83 17.18 -22.17
CA LYS A 113 -5.42 16.76 -22.05
C LYS A 113 -4.53 17.80 -21.40
N GLU A 114 -4.70 19.07 -21.77
CA GLU A 114 -3.93 20.18 -21.23
C GLU A 114 -4.11 20.36 -19.71
N GLU A 115 -5.33 20.20 -19.20
CA GLU A 115 -5.61 20.28 -17.76
C GLU A 115 -5.08 19.06 -17.02
N LEU A 116 -5.13 17.89 -17.62
CA LEU A 116 -4.51 16.68 -17.06
C LEU A 116 -2.99 16.84 -16.92
N ASP A 117 -2.34 17.43 -17.92
CA ASP A 117 -0.89 17.64 -17.89
C ASP A 117 -0.52 18.66 -16.80
N LYS A 118 -1.32 19.73 -16.61
CA LYS A 118 -1.18 20.67 -15.48
C LYS A 118 -1.37 19.98 -14.14
N PHE A 119 -2.38 19.11 -14.00
CA PHE A 119 -2.59 18.34 -12.78
C PHE A 119 -1.37 17.48 -12.45
N LYS A 120 -0.86 16.73 -13.43
CA LYS A 120 0.32 15.87 -13.26
C LYS A 120 1.55 16.67 -12.84
N GLU A 121 1.78 17.81 -13.48
CA GLU A 121 2.90 18.70 -13.14
C GLU A 121 2.78 19.23 -11.70
N THR A 122 1.59 19.69 -11.31
CA THR A 122 1.32 20.19 -9.95
C THR A 122 1.50 19.09 -8.91
N ARG A 123 0.99 17.88 -9.19
CA ARG A 123 1.12 16.71 -8.32
C ARG A 123 2.57 16.26 -8.13
N ASN A 124 3.38 16.32 -9.18
CA ASN A 124 4.80 15.98 -9.09
C ASN A 124 5.59 16.98 -8.24
N LYS A 125 5.20 18.26 -8.26
CA LYS A 125 5.81 19.30 -7.42
C LYS A 125 5.36 19.27 -5.97
N ASN A 126 4.15 18.78 -5.71
CA ASN A 126 3.52 18.75 -4.37
C ASN A 126 3.13 17.31 -4.01
N PRO A 127 4.00 16.53 -3.36
CA PRO A 127 3.69 15.19 -2.90
C PRO A 127 2.43 15.15 -2.05
N THR A 128 1.55 14.18 -2.28
CA THR A 128 0.27 14.05 -1.57
C THR A 128 0.24 12.76 -0.76
N LEU A 129 -0.05 12.87 0.55
CA LEU A 129 -0.19 11.72 1.43
C LEU A 129 -1.47 10.95 1.08
N GLN A 130 -1.33 9.73 0.58
CA GLN A 130 -2.44 8.87 0.16
C GLN A 130 -2.63 7.64 1.03
N SER A 131 -1.55 7.15 1.66
CA SER A 131 -1.58 5.94 2.46
C SER A 131 -0.84 6.12 3.78
N ILE A 132 -1.42 5.64 4.86
CA ILE A 132 -0.81 5.63 6.18
C ILE A 132 -0.72 4.19 6.67
N ILE A 133 0.48 3.75 7.03
CA ILE A 133 0.69 2.51 7.75
C ILE A 133 0.69 2.85 9.24
N VAL A 134 -0.19 2.21 10.01
CA VAL A 134 -0.26 2.42 11.46
C VAL A 134 0.15 1.12 12.15
N GLU A 135 1.26 1.19 12.87
CA GLU A 135 1.72 0.12 13.73
C GLU A 135 1.00 0.23 15.08
N ILE A 136 -0.11 -0.49 15.24
CA ILE A 136 -0.94 -0.39 16.44
C ILE A 136 -0.34 -1.12 17.66
N THR A 137 0.58 -2.04 17.42
CA THR A 137 1.26 -2.81 18.47
C THR A 137 2.58 -3.39 17.97
N LYS A 138 3.58 -3.42 18.84
CA LYS A 138 4.80 -4.21 18.59
C LYS A 138 4.68 -5.66 19.07
N LYS A 139 3.62 -6.00 19.85
CA LYS A 139 3.36 -7.37 20.30
C LYS A 139 3.08 -8.29 19.10
N CYS A 140 3.65 -9.50 19.16
CA CYS A 140 3.44 -10.53 18.16
C CYS A 140 3.39 -11.89 18.83
N ASN A 141 2.56 -12.76 18.33
CA ASN A 141 2.49 -14.17 18.75
C ASN A 141 3.51 -15.06 18.03
N GLU A 142 4.28 -14.51 17.09
CA GLU A 142 5.40 -15.14 16.41
C GLU A 142 6.73 -14.46 16.74
N ARG A 143 7.84 -15.16 16.43
CA ARG A 143 9.22 -14.71 16.66
C ARG A 143 10.08 -14.96 15.43
N CYS A 144 9.57 -14.48 14.26
CA CYS A 144 10.21 -14.72 12.96
C CYS A 144 11.69 -14.32 12.97
N ILE A 145 12.52 -15.20 12.42
CA ILE A 145 13.99 -15.04 12.44
C ILE A 145 14.51 -13.84 11.67
N HIS A 146 13.78 -13.38 10.65
CA HIS A 146 14.11 -12.24 9.77
C HIS A 146 13.47 -10.93 10.20
N CYS A 147 12.69 -10.92 11.31
CA CYS A 147 11.88 -9.77 11.71
C CYS A 147 12.76 -8.53 11.97
N TYR A 148 12.35 -7.39 11.39
CA TYR A 148 13.02 -6.11 11.59
C TYR A 148 12.67 -5.45 12.94
N ILE A 149 11.55 -5.84 13.58
CA ILE A 149 11.18 -5.38 14.93
C ILE A 149 12.01 -6.16 15.96
N PRO A 150 12.80 -5.50 16.83
CA PRO A 150 13.53 -6.16 17.90
C PRO A 150 12.59 -6.95 18.81
N HIS A 151 13.04 -8.13 19.27
CA HIS A 151 12.18 -9.01 20.08
C HIS A 151 11.87 -8.41 21.47
N GLU A 152 12.78 -7.63 22.03
CA GLU A 152 12.65 -6.91 23.30
C GLU A 152 11.55 -5.84 23.26
N ASP A 153 11.28 -5.24 22.09
CA ASP A 153 10.29 -4.17 21.92
C ASP A 153 8.84 -4.70 21.81
N LYS A 154 8.66 -6.02 21.74
CA LYS A 154 7.34 -6.65 21.47
C LYS A 154 6.36 -6.61 22.65
N THR A 155 6.27 -5.48 23.35
CA THR A 155 5.35 -5.26 24.47
C THR A 155 4.50 -4.00 24.33
N VAL A 156 4.91 -3.07 23.45
CA VAL A 156 4.31 -1.75 23.33
C VAL A 156 3.02 -1.83 22.48
N MET A 157 1.99 -1.10 22.91
CA MET A 157 0.71 -0.97 22.22
C MET A 157 0.28 0.51 22.15
N MET A 158 -0.39 0.89 21.07
CA MET A 158 -0.98 2.21 20.89
C MET A 158 -2.25 2.34 21.75
N SER A 159 -2.51 3.53 22.31
CA SER A 159 -3.80 3.77 22.99
C SER A 159 -4.95 3.97 21.99
N ASP A 160 -6.18 3.74 22.45
CA ASP A 160 -7.38 3.98 21.62
C ASP A 160 -7.46 5.47 21.20
N GLU A 161 -7.16 6.39 22.12
CA GLU A 161 -7.18 7.84 21.88
C GLU A 161 -6.15 8.24 20.80
N ASP A 162 -4.95 7.68 20.86
CA ASP A 162 -3.90 7.96 19.90
C ASP A 162 -4.27 7.45 18.49
N PHE A 163 -4.88 6.28 18.40
CA PHE A 163 -5.36 5.75 17.14
C PHE A 163 -6.47 6.62 16.52
N TYR A 164 -7.46 7.00 17.32
CA TYR A 164 -8.53 7.87 16.84
C TYR A 164 -8.01 9.24 16.40
N ARG A 165 -7.05 9.80 17.11
CA ARG A 165 -6.38 11.06 16.74
C ARG A 165 -5.71 10.94 15.36
N ILE A 166 -5.04 9.83 15.04
CA ILE A 166 -4.43 9.59 13.72
C ILE A 166 -5.51 9.60 12.64
N VAL A 167 -6.63 8.92 12.86
CA VAL A 167 -7.72 8.84 11.87
C VAL A 167 -8.35 10.22 11.64
N GLU A 168 -8.61 11.00 12.69
CA GLU A 168 -9.17 12.35 12.55
C GLU A 168 -8.21 13.29 11.80
N GLN A 169 -6.92 13.27 12.11
CA GLN A 169 -5.95 14.08 11.38
C GLN A 169 -5.81 13.63 9.91
N ALA A 170 -5.95 12.34 9.61
CA ALA A 170 -5.98 11.86 8.24
C ALA A 170 -7.21 12.35 7.46
N LYS A 171 -8.37 12.50 8.11
CA LYS A 171 -9.57 13.13 7.50
C LYS A 171 -9.32 14.58 7.13
N GLU A 172 -8.67 15.34 8.02
CA GLU A 172 -8.32 16.73 7.77
C GLU A 172 -7.40 16.91 6.56
N MET A 173 -6.51 15.93 6.30
CA MET A 173 -5.63 15.92 5.12
C MET A 173 -6.39 15.89 3.80
N GLN A 174 -7.62 15.34 3.75
CA GLN A 174 -8.47 15.17 2.55
C GLN A 174 -7.85 14.39 1.37
N THR A 175 -6.59 13.98 1.46
CA THR A 175 -5.86 13.24 0.41
C THR A 175 -5.66 11.77 0.75
N VAL A 176 -5.75 11.40 2.03
CA VAL A 176 -5.56 10.02 2.49
C VAL A 176 -6.72 9.14 2.02
N VAL A 177 -6.40 8.07 1.32
CA VAL A 177 -7.34 7.06 0.81
C VAL A 177 -7.33 5.82 1.67
N ASN A 178 -6.15 5.42 2.15
CA ASN A 178 -5.91 4.06 2.62
C ASN A 178 -5.21 4.04 3.98
N PHE A 179 -5.75 3.25 4.88
CA PHE A 179 -5.08 2.83 6.11
C PHE A 179 -4.57 1.41 5.97
N ARG A 180 -3.32 1.18 6.34
CA ARG A 180 -2.71 -0.13 6.45
C ARG A 180 -2.45 -0.41 7.93
N ILE A 181 -3.29 -1.23 8.55
CA ILE A 181 -3.11 -1.61 9.95
C ILE A 181 -2.09 -2.72 10.03
N SER A 182 -1.05 -2.47 10.80
CA SER A 182 0.13 -3.33 10.96
C SER A 182 0.53 -3.42 12.43
N GLY A 183 1.69 -4.03 12.66
CA GLY A 183 2.34 -4.16 13.96
C GLY A 183 3.25 -5.38 13.98
N GLY A 184 3.56 -5.89 15.17
CA GLY A 184 4.08 -7.24 15.28
C GLY A 184 3.05 -8.24 14.74
N GLU A 185 1.91 -8.36 15.44
CA GLU A 185 0.66 -8.93 14.93
C GLU A 185 -0.50 -8.07 15.42
N CYS A 186 -1.17 -7.39 14.50
CA CYS A 186 -2.20 -6.41 14.82
C CYS A 186 -3.39 -7.00 15.59
N MET A 187 -3.74 -8.27 15.34
CA MET A 187 -4.84 -8.95 16.04
C MET A 187 -4.52 -9.27 17.51
N THR A 188 -3.28 -9.06 17.97
CA THR A 188 -2.96 -9.15 19.41
C THR A 188 -3.39 -7.91 20.19
N HIS A 189 -3.77 -6.82 19.49
CA HIS A 189 -4.23 -5.60 20.13
C HIS A 189 -5.68 -5.76 20.61
N PRO A 190 -6.02 -5.47 21.89
CA PRO A 190 -7.38 -5.68 22.42
C PRO A 190 -8.44 -4.83 21.72
N SER A 191 -8.09 -3.66 21.21
CA SER A 191 -8.99 -2.77 20.46
C SER A 191 -8.92 -2.93 18.95
N PHE A 192 -8.25 -3.97 18.43
CA PHE A 192 -8.09 -4.20 16.99
C PHE A 192 -9.41 -4.07 16.20
N LYS A 193 -10.46 -4.75 16.65
CA LYS A 193 -11.79 -4.72 15.99
C LYS A 193 -12.43 -3.33 16.02
N LYS A 194 -12.24 -2.57 17.11
CA LYS A 194 -12.70 -1.18 17.18
C LYS A 194 -11.97 -0.30 16.16
N PHE A 195 -10.67 -0.51 15.99
CA PHE A 195 -9.86 0.26 15.06
C PHE A 195 -10.24 0.04 13.60
N ILE A 196 -10.39 -1.22 13.17
CA ILE A 196 -10.82 -1.50 11.79
C ILE A 196 -12.23 -0.97 11.53
N LYS A 197 -13.16 -1.07 12.50
CA LYS A 197 -14.48 -0.49 12.41
C LYS A 197 -14.40 1.02 12.22
N TYR A 198 -13.62 1.71 13.06
CA TYR A 198 -13.48 3.16 13.03
C TYR A 198 -12.90 3.67 11.71
N VAL A 199 -11.88 3.01 11.16
CA VAL A 199 -11.31 3.34 9.84
C VAL A 199 -12.37 3.24 8.75
N LYS A 200 -13.16 2.16 8.74
CA LYS A 200 -14.21 1.92 7.73
C LYS A 200 -15.37 2.92 7.85
N GLU A 201 -15.84 3.22 9.06
CA GLU A 201 -16.89 4.21 9.33
C GLU A 201 -16.47 5.63 8.91
N ASN A 202 -15.16 5.92 8.91
CA ASN A 202 -14.62 7.19 8.43
C ASN A 202 -14.32 7.21 6.92
N GLY A 203 -14.78 6.20 6.17
CA GLY A 203 -14.72 6.19 4.71
C GLY A 203 -13.35 5.95 4.11
N PHE A 204 -12.42 5.29 4.84
CA PHE A 204 -11.13 4.89 4.32
C PHE A 204 -11.13 3.45 3.81
N ALA A 205 -10.29 3.16 2.81
CA ALA A 205 -9.92 1.80 2.47
C ALA A 205 -9.05 1.20 3.57
N LEU A 206 -9.15 -0.10 3.78
CA LEU A 206 -8.41 -0.83 4.80
C LEU A 206 -7.56 -1.93 4.18
N ASP A 207 -6.25 -1.87 4.40
CA ASP A 207 -5.35 -2.99 4.19
C ASP A 207 -4.92 -3.54 5.57
N LEU A 208 -5.06 -4.84 5.76
CA LEU A 208 -4.66 -5.51 6.99
C LEU A 208 -3.38 -6.30 6.74
N LEU A 209 -2.32 -6.02 7.52
CA LEU A 209 -1.05 -6.76 7.50
C LEU A 209 -1.01 -7.66 8.73
N THR A 210 -1.05 -8.97 8.51
CA THR A 210 -1.20 -9.96 9.59
C THR A 210 -0.59 -11.31 9.21
N ASN A 211 -0.16 -12.09 10.21
CA ASN A 211 0.24 -13.48 10.04
C ASN A 211 -0.96 -14.45 9.94
N LEU A 212 -2.18 -13.94 10.09
CA LEU A 212 -3.46 -14.65 10.04
C LEU A 212 -3.72 -15.68 11.15
N THR A 213 -2.77 -16.02 11.98
CA THR A 213 -2.94 -17.11 12.95
C THR A 213 -4.02 -16.85 13.99
N LEU A 214 -4.42 -15.59 14.19
CA LEU A 214 -5.46 -15.15 15.14
C LEU A 214 -6.77 -14.71 14.47
N LEU A 215 -6.91 -14.89 13.16
CA LEU A 215 -8.11 -14.49 12.42
C LEU A 215 -9.33 -15.28 12.92
N ASP A 216 -10.41 -14.56 13.22
CA ASP A 216 -11.71 -15.13 13.59
C ASP A 216 -12.82 -14.76 12.59
N ASP A 217 -13.96 -15.44 12.69
CA ASP A 217 -15.07 -15.27 11.74
C ASP A 217 -15.73 -13.90 11.87
N GLU A 218 -15.72 -13.28 13.06
CA GLU A 218 -16.21 -11.91 13.26
C GLU A 218 -15.36 -10.91 12.48
N THR A 219 -14.03 -11.04 12.52
CA THR A 219 -13.13 -10.20 11.73
C THR A 219 -13.38 -10.36 10.24
N ILE A 220 -13.63 -11.58 9.76
CA ILE A 220 -13.97 -11.83 8.35
C ILE A 220 -15.25 -11.06 7.97
N GLU A 221 -16.30 -11.12 8.77
CA GLU A 221 -17.55 -10.39 8.51
C GLU A 221 -17.32 -8.87 8.53
N MET A 222 -16.51 -8.35 9.45
CA MET A 222 -16.16 -6.93 9.47
C MET A 222 -15.39 -6.50 8.23
N LEU A 223 -14.49 -7.34 7.69
CA LEU A 223 -13.75 -7.04 6.45
C LEU A 223 -14.66 -7.01 5.21
N LYS A 224 -15.73 -7.81 5.18
CA LYS A 224 -16.72 -7.83 4.08
C LYS A 224 -17.61 -6.59 4.05
N GLN A 225 -17.87 -5.98 5.20
CA GLN A 225 -18.80 -4.86 5.35
C GLN A 225 -18.15 -3.51 5.01
N GLY A 226 -18.98 -2.54 4.55
CA GLY A 226 -18.57 -1.15 4.33
C GLY A 226 -17.56 -0.98 3.19
N THR A 227 -16.55 -0.15 3.41
CA THR A 227 -15.52 0.19 2.41
C THR A 227 -14.61 -1.00 2.09
N PHE A 228 -13.90 -0.90 0.97
CA PHE A 228 -12.97 -1.94 0.51
C PHE A 228 -11.94 -2.32 1.58
N SER A 229 -11.70 -3.63 1.66
CA SER A 229 -10.64 -4.19 2.49
C SER A 229 -9.81 -5.20 1.70
N SER A 230 -8.51 -5.24 1.99
CA SER A 230 -7.61 -6.31 1.55
C SER A 230 -6.79 -6.83 2.71
N VAL A 231 -6.28 -8.05 2.57
CA VAL A 231 -5.42 -8.69 3.57
C VAL A 231 -4.09 -9.04 2.92
N GLN A 232 -2.98 -8.63 3.54
CA GLN A 232 -1.66 -9.11 3.20
C GLN A 232 -1.17 -10.00 4.34
N THR A 233 -0.78 -11.23 4.00
CA THR A 233 -0.21 -12.18 4.96
C THR A 233 1.15 -12.69 4.52
N THR A 234 1.91 -13.26 5.45
CA THR A 234 3.19 -13.89 5.17
C THR A 234 3.06 -15.41 5.10
N LEU A 235 3.69 -16.01 4.09
CA LEU A 235 3.78 -17.45 3.95
C LEU A 235 5.17 -17.81 3.45
N PHE A 236 5.96 -18.52 4.26
CA PHE A 236 7.37 -18.78 3.94
C PHE A 236 7.61 -20.10 3.23
N SER A 237 6.74 -21.09 3.43
CA SER A 237 6.75 -22.40 2.79
C SER A 237 5.41 -23.08 3.00
N LEU A 238 5.09 -24.07 2.15
CA LEU A 238 3.96 -25.00 2.37
C LEU A 238 4.38 -26.23 3.20
N LYS A 239 5.62 -26.26 3.68
CA LYS A 239 6.12 -27.29 4.59
C LYS A 239 6.23 -26.74 6.00
N SER A 240 5.58 -27.41 6.97
CA SER A 240 5.56 -26.98 8.36
C SER A 240 6.95 -26.91 8.99
N GLU A 241 7.81 -27.88 8.66
CA GLU A 241 9.19 -27.92 9.14
C GLU A 241 10.06 -26.73 8.69
N VAL A 242 9.64 -26.00 7.64
CA VAL A 242 10.32 -24.78 7.16
C VAL A 242 9.59 -23.54 7.70
N HIS A 243 8.28 -23.45 7.49
CA HIS A 243 7.50 -22.28 7.91
C HIS A 243 7.56 -22.06 9.42
N ASP A 244 7.30 -23.10 10.20
CA ASP A 244 7.25 -23.04 11.67
C ASP A 244 8.63 -22.79 12.28
N LYS A 245 9.72 -23.24 11.61
CA LYS A 245 11.08 -22.86 12.00
C LYS A 245 11.37 -21.38 11.79
N ILE A 246 10.86 -20.79 10.70
CA ILE A 246 11.03 -19.37 10.41
C ILE A 246 10.24 -18.52 11.39
N THR A 247 8.98 -18.88 11.66
CA THR A 247 8.10 -18.18 12.60
C THR A 247 8.44 -18.46 14.07
N LYS A 248 9.18 -19.54 14.32
CA LYS A 248 9.46 -20.12 15.65
C LYS A 248 8.20 -20.50 16.43
N VAL A 249 7.14 -20.87 15.73
CA VAL A 249 5.88 -21.30 16.34
C VAL A 249 5.37 -22.56 15.65
N PRO A 250 5.41 -23.73 16.32
CA PRO A 250 4.84 -24.96 15.80
C PRO A 250 3.34 -24.82 15.51
N GLY A 251 2.91 -25.27 14.34
CA GLY A 251 1.52 -25.21 13.89
C GLY A 251 1.11 -23.84 13.33
N SER A 252 2.01 -22.88 13.16
CA SER A 252 1.68 -21.58 12.57
C SER A 252 1.26 -21.73 11.11
N LEU A 253 1.92 -22.60 10.33
CA LEU A 253 1.53 -22.87 8.95
C LEU A 253 0.09 -23.37 8.84
N GLU A 254 -0.27 -24.36 9.64
CA GLU A 254 -1.62 -24.95 9.60
C GLU A 254 -2.69 -23.90 9.83
N LYS A 255 -2.54 -23.07 10.87
CA LYS A 255 -3.47 -21.97 11.19
C LYS A 255 -3.54 -20.95 10.08
N THR A 256 -2.40 -20.54 9.52
CA THR A 256 -2.34 -19.58 8.41
C THR A 256 -3.08 -20.12 7.18
N LEU A 257 -2.86 -21.38 6.79
CA LEU A 257 -3.53 -22.00 5.64
C LEU A 257 -5.04 -22.16 5.86
N GLN A 258 -5.47 -22.59 7.08
CA GLN A 258 -6.89 -22.67 7.42
C GLN A 258 -7.58 -21.31 7.30
N ASN A 259 -6.96 -20.25 7.75
CA ASN A 259 -7.51 -18.91 7.69
C ASN A 259 -7.42 -18.28 6.29
N LEU A 260 -6.40 -18.60 5.49
CA LEU A 260 -6.36 -18.28 4.06
C LEU A 260 -7.55 -18.88 3.31
N GLU A 261 -7.89 -20.14 3.57
CA GLU A 261 -9.04 -20.79 2.96
C GLU A 261 -10.38 -20.14 3.35
N LYS A 262 -10.51 -19.65 4.59
CA LYS A 262 -11.69 -18.87 5.01
C LYS A 262 -11.80 -17.54 4.25
N LEU A 263 -10.69 -16.80 4.09
CA LEU A 263 -10.67 -15.57 3.33
C LEU A 263 -10.98 -15.79 1.85
N TYR A 264 -10.44 -16.85 1.26
CA TYR A 264 -10.74 -17.26 -0.12
C TYR A 264 -12.24 -17.52 -0.33
N LYS A 265 -12.86 -18.34 0.55
CA LYS A 265 -14.31 -18.60 0.53
C LYS A 265 -15.14 -17.34 0.74
N ALA A 266 -14.66 -16.41 1.56
CA ALA A 266 -15.29 -15.12 1.81
C ALA A 266 -15.08 -14.11 0.66
N LYS A 267 -14.34 -14.46 -0.39
CA LYS A 267 -13.97 -13.58 -1.53
C LYS A 267 -13.30 -12.27 -1.10
N ILE A 268 -12.52 -12.30 -0.03
CA ILE A 268 -11.72 -11.17 0.41
C ILE A 268 -10.43 -11.16 -0.41
N LYS A 269 -10.04 -9.99 -0.92
CA LYS A 269 -8.77 -9.82 -1.66
C LYS A 269 -7.59 -10.12 -0.76
N VAL A 270 -6.76 -11.09 -1.15
CA VAL A 270 -5.58 -11.51 -0.39
C VAL A 270 -4.33 -11.35 -1.25
N ALA A 271 -3.27 -10.81 -0.63
CA ALA A 271 -1.92 -10.85 -1.14
C ALA A 271 -1.04 -11.65 -0.18
N ILE A 272 -0.22 -12.53 -0.71
CA ILE A 272 0.76 -13.29 0.07
C ILE A 272 2.13 -12.63 -0.14
N ALA A 273 2.82 -12.34 0.97
CA ALA A 273 4.18 -11.86 0.97
C ALA A 273 5.11 -12.97 1.47
N THR A 274 6.30 -13.08 0.89
CA THR A 274 7.37 -13.94 1.37
C THR A 274 8.71 -13.27 1.19
N GLN A 275 9.61 -13.46 2.15
CA GLN A 275 11.03 -13.15 1.99
C GLN A 275 11.75 -14.42 1.57
N ALA A 276 12.50 -14.36 0.46
CA ALA A 276 13.41 -15.43 0.11
C ALA A 276 14.61 -15.41 1.04
N MET A 277 14.82 -16.52 1.72
CA MET A 277 15.86 -16.73 2.75
C MET A 277 16.62 -18.02 2.43
N GLU A 278 17.78 -18.18 3.03
CA GLU A 278 18.55 -19.43 2.93
C GLU A 278 17.70 -20.68 3.24
N MET A 279 16.81 -20.55 4.24
CA MET A 279 16.00 -21.67 4.73
C MET A 279 14.83 -22.08 3.80
N ASN A 280 14.30 -21.13 3.00
CA ASN A 280 13.10 -21.40 2.19
C ASN A 280 13.31 -21.24 0.66
N LYS A 281 14.48 -20.89 0.20
CA LYS A 281 14.76 -20.63 -1.22
C LYS A 281 14.30 -21.74 -2.17
N GLU A 282 14.46 -23.01 -1.77
CA GLU A 282 14.06 -24.19 -2.57
C GLU A 282 12.53 -24.39 -2.64
N TYR A 283 11.76 -23.73 -1.79
CA TYR A 283 10.30 -23.89 -1.70
C TYR A 283 9.53 -22.71 -2.31
N ILE A 284 10.22 -21.68 -2.82
CA ILE A 284 9.57 -20.47 -3.37
C ILE A 284 8.70 -20.82 -4.60
N GLU A 285 9.13 -21.72 -5.46
CA GLU A 285 8.31 -22.13 -6.61
C GLU A 285 6.98 -22.78 -6.18
N ASN A 286 6.96 -23.54 -5.09
CA ASN A 286 5.75 -24.14 -4.58
C ASN A 286 4.74 -23.08 -4.08
N LEU A 287 5.24 -21.96 -3.55
CA LEU A 287 4.37 -20.84 -3.17
C LEU A 287 3.74 -20.16 -4.39
N TYR A 288 4.49 -19.98 -5.49
CA TYR A 288 3.94 -19.47 -6.75
C TYR A 288 2.83 -20.39 -7.28
N LYS A 289 3.05 -21.70 -7.33
CA LYS A 289 2.05 -22.69 -7.76
C LYS A 289 0.78 -22.64 -6.88
N TYR A 290 0.96 -22.54 -5.56
CA TYR A 290 -0.15 -22.44 -4.63
C TYR A 290 -0.95 -21.16 -4.83
N CYS A 291 -0.28 -20.03 -4.95
CA CYS A 291 -0.94 -18.73 -5.17
C CYS A 291 -1.70 -18.70 -6.49
N ASP A 292 -1.10 -19.20 -7.57
CA ASP A 292 -1.71 -19.28 -8.89
C ASP A 292 -3.00 -20.12 -8.85
N SER A 293 -2.97 -21.29 -8.21
CA SER A 293 -4.14 -22.18 -8.10
C SER A 293 -5.31 -21.58 -7.28
N HIS A 294 -5.05 -20.56 -6.46
CA HIS A 294 -6.07 -19.88 -5.64
C HIS A 294 -6.36 -18.44 -6.09
N GLY A 295 -5.73 -17.97 -7.15
CA GLY A 295 -5.85 -16.58 -7.59
C GLY A 295 -5.29 -15.56 -6.58
N PHE A 296 -4.37 -15.97 -5.70
CA PHE A 296 -3.68 -15.08 -4.78
C PHE A 296 -2.51 -14.40 -5.48
N LYS A 297 -2.29 -13.13 -5.16
CA LYS A 297 -1.09 -12.43 -5.61
C LYS A 297 0.08 -12.75 -4.68
N LEU A 298 1.18 -13.32 -5.21
CA LEU A 298 2.41 -13.51 -4.46
C LEU A 298 3.38 -12.36 -4.69
N ARG A 299 3.85 -11.77 -3.59
CA ARG A 299 4.99 -10.86 -3.56
C ARG A 299 6.17 -11.57 -2.89
N CYS A 300 7.19 -11.92 -3.68
CA CYS A 300 8.42 -12.49 -3.18
C CYS A 300 9.51 -11.41 -3.16
N ASP A 301 9.88 -10.94 -1.98
CA ASP A 301 10.96 -10.01 -1.75
C ASP A 301 12.27 -10.77 -1.48
N TRP A 302 13.38 -10.27 -1.98
CA TRP A 302 14.70 -10.89 -1.85
C TRP A 302 15.60 -10.17 -0.87
N THR A 303 15.13 -9.02 -0.37
CA THR A 303 15.90 -8.16 0.50
C THR A 303 15.44 -8.30 1.94
N ILE A 304 16.35 -8.64 2.84
CA ILE A 304 16.19 -8.55 4.29
C ILE A 304 17.00 -7.35 4.74
N ILE A 305 16.38 -6.43 5.46
CA ILE A 305 17.03 -5.24 6.01
C ILE A 305 17.40 -5.45 7.49
N ALA A 306 18.35 -4.71 7.99
CA ALA A 306 18.70 -4.70 9.41
C ALA A 306 17.50 -4.29 10.28
N LYS A 307 17.55 -4.61 11.58
CA LYS A 307 16.49 -4.23 12.52
C LYS A 307 16.42 -2.72 12.74
N GLU A 308 15.28 -2.24 13.22
CA GLU A 308 15.04 -0.82 13.55
C GLU A 308 16.09 -0.27 14.51
N ASN A 309 16.56 -1.08 15.46
CA ASN A 309 17.64 -0.71 16.38
C ASN A 309 19.05 -0.89 15.79
N ARG A 310 19.18 -1.04 14.46
CA ARG A 310 20.42 -1.29 13.71
C ARG A 310 21.10 -2.63 14.04
N GLY A 311 20.39 -3.54 14.72
CA GLY A 311 20.86 -4.92 14.93
C GLY A 311 20.90 -5.68 13.61
N CYS A 312 21.94 -6.47 13.40
CA CYS A 312 22.22 -7.18 12.14
C CYS A 312 22.09 -8.70 12.26
N ASP A 313 21.66 -9.24 13.39
CA ASP A 313 21.55 -10.69 13.62
C ASP A 313 20.56 -11.38 12.69
N ASN A 314 19.47 -10.68 12.29
CA ASN A 314 18.48 -11.16 11.33
C ASN A 314 19.03 -11.24 9.89
N LEU A 315 20.14 -10.58 9.58
CA LEU A 315 20.77 -10.62 8.25
C LEU A 315 21.42 -11.99 7.96
N SER A 316 21.67 -12.79 8.99
CA SER A 316 22.11 -14.19 8.84
C SER A 316 21.08 -15.08 8.09
N CYS A 317 19.85 -14.60 7.94
CA CYS A 317 18.82 -15.30 7.15
C CYS A 317 18.97 -15.11 5.64
N ARG A 318 19.81 -14.18 5.17
CA ARG A 318 20.05 -13.92 3.75
C ARG A 318 20.60 -15.17 3.05
N ILE A 319 20.32 -15.29 1.78
CA ILE A 319 20.84 -16.37 0.92
C ILE A 319 22.36 -16.25 0.86
N CYS A 320 23.04 -17.33 1.26
CA CYS A 320 24.51 -17.33 1.35
C CYS A 320 25.18 -17.44 -0.02
N ASN A 321 24.63 -18.32 -0.88
CA ASN A 321 25.15 -18.50 -2.23
C ASN A 321 24.37 -17.62 -3.21
N LEU A 322 25.00 -16.54 -3.67
CA LEU A 322 24.36 -15.57 -4.57
C LEU A 322 23.90 -16.19 -5.90
N SER A 323 24.48 -17.32 -6.35
CA SER A 323 24.02 -18.02 -7.56
C SER A 323 22.58 -18.55 -7.43
N ASP A 324 22.06 -18.75 -6.23
CA ASP A 324 20.69 -19.20 -5.99
C ASP A 324 19.66 -18.15 -6.43
N TYR A 325 20.04 -16.88 -6.49
CA TYR A 325 19.19 -15.83 -7.07
C TYR A 325 18.91 -16.03 -8.56
N LYS A 326 19.77 -16.77 -9.29
CA LYS A 326 19.51 -17.16 -10.67
C LYS A 326 18.24 -17.98 -10.79
N GLU A 327 18.08 -19.00 -9.95
CA GLU A 327 16.88 -19.85 -9.96
C GLU A 327 15.64 -19.09 -9.49
N LEU A 328 15.75 -18.26 -8.44
CA LEU A 328 14.64 -17.39 -8.00
C LEU A 328 14.20 -16.41 -9.10
N CYS A 329 15.15 -15.86 -9.86
CA CYS A 329 14.85 -15.00 -11.00
C CYS A 329 14.06 -15.75 -12.08
N LYS A 330 14.51 -16.97 -12.46
CA LYS A 330 13.81 -17.82 -13.43
C LYS A 330 12.40 -18.18 -12.98
N ILE A 331 12.20 -18.48 -11.69
CA ILE A 331 10.87 -18.71 -11.12
C ILE A 331 9.99 -17.48 -11.31
N LYS A 332 10.45 -16.27 -10.97
CA LYS A 332 9.70 -15.04 -11.23
C LYS A 332 9.32 -14.84 -12.69
N LEU A 333 10.28 -15.06 -13.60
CA LEU A 333 10.06 -14.96 -15.05
C LEU A 333 9.03 -15.96 -15.57
N LYS A 334 8.88 -17.11 -14.91
CA LYS A 334 7.92 -18.15 -15.25
C LYS A 334 6.51 -17.86 -14.78
N TYR A 335 6.35 -17.32 -13.55
CA TYR A 335 5.05 -17.24 -12.86
C TYR A 335 4.43 -15.84 -12.84
N ILE A 336 5.16 -14.78 -13.17
CA ILE A 336 4.60 -13.43 -13.20
C ILE A 336 4.28 -13.04 -14.64
N ASP A 337 3.00 -12.97 -14.97
CA ASP A 337 2.52 -12.56 -16.30
C ASP A 337 3.05 -11.18 -16.69
N GLY A 338 3.52 -11.08 -17.93
CA GLY A 338 4.06 -9.84 -18.47
C GLY A 338 5.44 -9.43 -17.95
N TYR A 339 6.00 -10.12 -16.94
CA TYR A 339 7.25 -9.71 -16.29
C TYR A 339 8.46 -9.71 -17.25
N LYS A 340 8.56 -10.69 -18.16
CA LYS A 340 9.59 -10.69 -19.23
C LYS A 340 9.50 -9.44 -20.11
N LYS A 341 8.28 -9.02 -20.48
CA LYS A 341 8.04 -7.83 -21.28
C LYS A 341 8.44 -6.56 -20.53
N GLU A 342 8.03 -6.43 -19.27
CA GLU A 342 8.41 -5.30 -18.42
C GLU A 342 9.93 -5.17 -18.28
N LEU A 343 10.63 -6.28 -18.05
CA LEU A 343 12.08 -6.27 -17.93
C LEU A 343 12.78 -5.91 -19.24
N LYS A 344 12.27 -6.40 -20.38
CA LYS A 344 12.79 -6.03 -21.69
C LYS A 344 12.63 -4.54 -21.97
N GLU A 345 11.48 -3.98 -21.62
CA GLU A 345 11.23 -2.54 -21.70
C GLU A 345 12.16 -1.75 -20.76
N GLU A 346 12.34 -2.20 -19.52
CA GLU A 346 13.20 -1.55 -18.53
C GLU A 346 14.67 -1.55 -18.95
N LEU A 347 15.16 -2.66 -19.50
CA LEU A 347 16.52 -2.76 -20.02
C LEU A 347 16.75 -1.87 -21.25
N SER A 348 15.72 -1.67 -22.08
CA SER A 348 15.79 -0.81 -23.27
C SER A 348 15.62 0.69 -22.98
N ARG A 349 15.16 1.04 -21.77
CA ARG A 349 15.00 2.44 -21.38
C ARG A 349 16.33 3.17 -21.27
N THR A 350 16.29 4.46 -21.56
CA THR A 350 17.39 5.37 -21.23
C THR A 350 17.76 5.20 -19.75
N PRO A 351 19.04 5.13 -19.41
CA PRO A 351 19.47 5.02 -18.02
C PRO A 351 18.86 6.10 -17.14
N LYS A 352 18.43 5.73 -15.93
CA LYS A 352 17.86 6.66 -14.93
C LYS A 352 18.77 7.88 -14.79
N SER A 353 18.16 9.08 -14.88
CA SER A 353 18.86 10.34 -14.66
C SER A 353 19.38 10.43 -13.22
N GLU A 354 20.46 11.13 -13.02
CA GLU A 354 21.01 11.44 -11.69
C GLU A 354 20.00 12.18 -10.77
N THR A 355 18.98 12.81 -11.35
CA THR A 355 17.89 13.49 -10.63
C THR A 355 16.68 12.59 -10.38
N THR A 356 16.74 11.30 -10.73
CA THR A 356 15.63 10.36 -10.51
C THR A 356 15.46 10.06 -9.03
N HIS A 357 14.23 10.19 -8.52
CA HIS A 357 13.87 9.73 -7.17
C HIS A 357 13.93 8.20 -7.09
N LEU A 358 14.36 7.68 -5.95
CA LEU A 358 14.69 6.26 -5.79
C LEU A 358 13.50 5.41 -5.35
N CYS A 359 12.61 5.96 -4.52
CA CYS A 359 11.42 5.26 -4.02
C CYS A 359 10.32 6.25 -3.62
N ASN A 360 9.16 5.72 -3.20
CA ASN A 360 8.00 6.50 -2.78
C ASN A 360 7.96 6.83 -1.27
N ALA A 361 9.03 6.56 -0.51
CA ALA A 361 9.11 6.91 0.90
C ALA A 361 8.95 8.43 1.09
N GLY A 362 7.96 8.84 1.89
CA GLY A 362 7.65 10.25 2.10
C GLY A 362 7.03 10.99 0.90
N ILE A 363 6.73 10.32 -0.22
CA ILE A 363 6.11 10.90 -1.42
C ILE A 363 4.59 10.71 -1.43
N ASN A 364 4.11 9.52 -1.12
CA ASN A 364 2.67 9.21 -1.08
C ASN A 364 2.23 8.40 0.14
N GLY A 365 3.15 8.05 1.02
CA GLY A 365 2.87 7.26 2.22
C GLY A 365 3.81 7.58 3.36
N LEU A 366 3.35 7.27 4.57
CA LEU A 366 4.08 7.35 5.84
C LEU A 366 3.76 6.13 6.71
N GLN A 367 4.62 5.88 7.69
CA GLN A 367 4.31 4.99 8.81
C GLN A 367 4.19 5.80 10.10
N ILE A 368 3.26 5.41 10.97
CA ILE A 368 3.12 5.92 12.34
C ILE A 368 3.29 4.73 13.28
N ASP A 369 4.26 4.84 14.20
CA ASP A 369 4.55 3.80 15.17
C ASP A 369 3.66 3.88 16.43
N THR A 370 3.80 2.91 17.33
CA THR A 370 3.05 2.83 18.60
C THR A 370 3.27 4.01 19.54
N ASN A 371 4.34 4.79 19.37
CA ASN A 371 4.68 5.98 20.16
C ASN A 371 4.31 7.28 19.47
N LEU A 372 3.57 7.21 18.34
CA LEU A 372 3.18 8.34 17.52
C LEU A 372 4.33 9.02 16.76
N ASN A 373 5.50 8.40 16.66
CA ASN A 373 6.52 8.88 15.74
C ASN A 373 6.09 8.61 14.29
N VAL A 374 6.34 9.58 13.44
CA VAL A 374 6.08 9.47 12.00
C VAL A 374 7.38 9.13 11.27
N HIS A 375 7.35 8.08 10.44
CA HIS A 375 8.48 7.56 9.69
C HIS A 375 8.22 7.60 8.18
N PRO A 376 9.27 7.69 7.33
CA PRO A 376 9.10 7.68 5.87
C PRO A 376 8.53 6.37 5.33
N CYS A 377 8.89 5.24 5.94
CA CYS A 377 8.44 3.89 5.58
C CYS A 377 8.65 2.90 6.74
N PRO A 378 8.05 1.69 6.66
CA PRO A 378 8.29 0.62 7.64
C PRO A 378 9.75 0.20 7.72
N GLY A 379 10.22 -0.05 8.94
CA GLY A 379 11.57 -0.52 9.21
C GLY A 379 12.66 0.54 9.10
N TRP A 380 12.35 1.80 8.86
CA TRP A 380 13.30 2.91 8.92
C TRP A 380 13.09 3.71 10.21
N ASP A 381 14.08 3.71 11.11
CA ASP A 381 14.04 4.37 12.42
C ASP A 381 14.08 5.91 12.35
N LEU A 382 14.14 6.51 11.16
CA LEU A 382 14.17 7.96 10.99
C LEU A 382 12.84 8.59 11.40
N SER A 383 12.79 9.24 12.56
CA SER A 383 11.63 10.01 12.98
C SER A 383 11.57 11.38 12.28
N LEU A 384 10.49 11.63 11.59
CA LEU A 384 10.18 12.87 10.86
C LEU A 384 9.53 13.93 11.78
N GLY A 385 8.92 13.50 12.87
CA GLY A 385 8.16 14.27 13.86
C GLY A 385 7.34 13.33 14.73
N ASN A 386 6.58 13.89 15.69
CA ASN A 386 5.75 13.10 16.60
C ASN A 386 4.38 13.74 16.79
N LEU A 387 3.30 12.98 16.59
CA LEU A 387 1.92 13.46 16.64
C LEU A 387 1.42 13.86 18.04
N LYS A 388 2.24 13.70 19.09
CA LYS A 388 1.97 14.30 20.41
C LYS A 388 2.23 15.81 20.42
N ASN A 389 3.16 16.26 19.56
CA ASN A 389 3.67 17.63 19.57
C ASN A 389 3.28 18.41 18.31
N GLU A 390 2.99 17.73 17.20
CA GLU A 390 2.77 18.31 15.88
C GLU A 390 1.56 17.66 15.22
N THR A 391 0.93 18.35 14.28
CA THR A 391 -0.11 17.73 13.45
C THR A 391 0.50 16.91 12.30
N LEU A 392 -0.26 15.93 11.80
CA LEU A 392 0.14 15.16 10.61
C LEU A 392 0.36 16.07 9.40
N SER A 393 -0.47 17.11 9.27
CA SER A 393 -0.32 18.11 8.22
C SER A 393 0.98 18.92 8.36
N ASP A 394 1.34 19.33 9.57
CA ASP A 394 2.58 20.07 9.81
C ASP A 394 3.80 19.20 9.51
N ILE A 395 3.82 17.96 9.97
CA ILE A 395 4.90 17.01 9.66
C ILE A 395 5.01 16.81 8.15
N TRP A 396 3.88 16.59 7.44
CA TRP A 396 3.87 16.36 6.01
C TRP A 396 4.37 17.55 5.20
N MET A 397 3.99 18.76 5.61
CA MET A 397 4.28 19.99 4.86
C MET A 397 5.55 20.70 5.28
N LYS A 398 5.98 20.58 6.57
CA LYS A 398 7.01 21.43 7.14
C LYS A 398 8.22 20.67 7.72
N SER A 399 8.18 19.33 7.84
CA SER A 399 9.31 18.59 8.38
C SER A 399 10.54 18.71 7.49
N GLU A 400 11.60 19.33 7.98
CA GLU A 400 12.88 19.45 7.27
C GLU A 400 13.49 18.07 6.99
N LYS A 401 13.30 17.09 7.90
CA LYS A 401 13.78 15.73 7.71
C LYS A 401 13.02 15.05 6.56
N LEU A 402 11.70 15.25 6.46
CA LEU A 402 10.90 14.73 5.36
C LEU A 402 11.31 15.36 4.03
N GLN A 403 11.57 16.67 4.03
CA GLN A 403 12.07 17.33 2.83
C GLN A 403 13.43 16.77 2.40
N LYS A 404 14.34 16.54 3.33
CA LYS A 404 15.63 15.88 3.02
C LYS A 404 15.44 14.47 2.43
N VAL A 405 14.48 13.68 2.91
CA VAL A 405 14.15 12.37 2.33
C VAL A 405 13.64 12.52 0.91
N ARG A 406 12.77 13.50 0.65
CA ARG A 406 12.23 13.80 -0.68
C ARG A 406 13.27 14.30 -1.66
N ASP A 407 14.27 15.02 -1.18
CA ASP A 407 15.34 15.59 -2.00
C ASP A 407 16.38 14.56 -2.43
N VAL A 408 16.41 13.39 -1.78
CA VAL A 408 17.34 12.30 -2.14
C VAL A 408 17.02 11.76 -3.52
N VAL A 409 18.03 11.83 -4.39
CA VAL A 409 17.97 11.36 -5.78
C VAL A 409 19.16 10.46 -6.09
N LEU A 410 19.20 9.88 -7.26
CA LEU A 410 20.22 8.90 -7.65
C LEU A 410 21.66 9.43 -7.52
N ARG A 411 21.94 10.72 -7.77
CA ARG A 411 23.29 11.32 -7.59
C ARG A 411 23.84 11.23 -6.16
N ASP A 412 22.93 11.12 -5.15
CA ASP A 412 23.31 11.01 -3.74
C ASP A 412 23.82 9.60 -3.40
N PHE A 413 23.76 8.69 -4.37
CA PHE A 413 24.34 7.35 -4.39
C PHE A 413 25.40 7.26 -5.48
N PRO A 414 26.61 7.81 -5.30
CA PRO A 414 27.58 8.02 -6.40
C PRO A 414 27.99 6.75 -7.15
N LYS A 415 28.08 5.60 -6.46
CA LYS A 415 28.36 4.30 -7.08
C LYS A 415 27.17 3.84 -7.94
N CYS A 416 25.95 4.02 -7.44
CA CYS A 416 24.73 3.62 -8.13
C CYS A 416 24.46 4.52 -9.35
N ALA A 417 24.75 5.82 -9.25
CA ALA A 417 24.58 6.77 -10.37
C ALA A 417 25.42 6.40 -11.60
N LYS A 418 26.56 5.77 -11.39
CA LYS A 418 27.48 5.30 -12.44
C LYS A 418 27.27 3.84 -12.83
N CYS A 419 26.39 3.12 -12.12
CA CYS A 419 26.19 1.67 -12.30
C CYS A 419 25.41 1.39 -13.59
N GLU A 420 25.89 0.45 -14.40
CA GLU A 420 25.23 0.03 -15.66
C GLU A 420 23.87 -0.65 -15.45
N ILE A 421 23.67 -1.31 -14.29
CA ILE A 421 22.43 -2.02 -13.96
C ILE A 421 21.43 -1.16 -13.16
N ARG A 422 21.66 0.17 -13.03
CA ARG A 422 20.85 1.06 -12.18
C ARG A 422 19.36 1.10 -12.52
N ASN A 423 18.98 0.75 -13.75
CA ASN A 423 17.58 0.69 -14.15
C ASN A 423 16.84 -0.47 -13.46
N LEU A 424 17.47 -1.63 -13.33
CA LEU A 424 16.90 -2.82 -12.70
C LEU A 424 17.05 -2.83 -11.18
N CYS A 425 18.08 -2.14 -10.64
CA CYS A 425 18.36 -2.18 -9.23
C CYS A 425 17.31 -1.38 -8.42
N SER A 426 16.82 -2.03 -7.35
CA SER A 426 15.96 -1.37 -6.34
C SER A 426 16.83 -0.81 -5.22
N ILE A 427 17.07 0.51 -5.24
CA ILE A 427 17.87 1.20 -4.23
C ILE A 427 16.97 1.53 -3.05
N CYS A 428 17.26 0.97 -1.87
CA CYS A 428 16.51 1.22 -0.65
C CYS A 428 17.27 2.17 0.28
N MET A 429 16.72 3.36 0.50
CA MET A 429 17.30 4.37 1.40
C MET A 429 17.37 3.88 2.84
N ALA A 430 16.30 3.20 3.33
CA ALA A 430 16.26 2.65 4.67
C ALA A 430 17.37 1.60 4.89
N GLN A 431 17.57 0.71 3.92
CA GLN A 431 18.62 -0.31 3.99
C GLN A 431 20.01 0.33 3.98
N ALA A 432 20.25 1.32 3.13
CA ALA A 432 21.51 2.03 3.07
C ALA A 432 21.81 2.75 4.38
N ASP A 433 20.78 3.39 4.99
CA ASP A 433 20.95 4.07 6.27
C ASP A 433 21.17 3.12 7.43
N LEU A 434 20.44 2.01 7.52
CA LEU A 434 20.52 1.07 8.64
C LEU A 434 21.79 0.21 8.62
N GLU A 435 22.30 -0.17 7.45
CA GLU A 435 23.39 -1.13 7.32
C GLU A 435 24.77 -0.51 7.06
N MET A 436 24.82 0.69 6.48
CA MET A 436 26.06 1.26 5.98
C MET A 436 26.50 2.55 6.67
N THR A 437 25.77 3.05 7.65
CA THR A 437 25.98 4.42 8.08
C THR A 437 27.21 4.71 8.88
N SER A 438 27.90 5.76 8.41
CA SER A 438 28.71 6.65 9.25
C SER A 438 28.12 8.06 9.42
N SER A 439 27.10 8.45 8.63
CA SER A 439 26.48 9.78 8.75
C SER A 439 25.12 9.84 8.05
N GLN A 440 24.16 10.56 8.64
CA GLN A 440 22.86 10.80 8.04
C GLN A 440 22.97 11.36 6.61
N PHE A 441 22.19 10.79 5.67
CA PHE A 441 22.09 11.24 4.27
C PHE A 441 23.38 11.13 3.42
N LYS A 442 24.34 10.26 3.83
CA LYS A 442 25.36 9.75 2.92
C LYS A 442 25.06 8.28 2.67
N PHE A 443 24.54 7.99 1.48
CA PHE A 443 24.01 6.67 1.16
C PHE A 443 24.97 5.87 0.31
N GLU A 444 25.22 4.65 0.75
CA GLU A 444 25.91 3.62 0.01
C GLU A 444 25.14 2.31 0.17
N MET A 445 24.87 1.63 -0.93
CA MET A 445 24.22 0.32 -0.85
C MET A 445 25.20 -0.74 -0.32
N PRO A 446 24.73 -1.66 0.53
CA PRO A 446 25.55 -2.80 0.97
C PRO A 446 26.04 -3.62 -0.23
N GLN A 447 27.29 -4.04 -0.22
CA GLN A 447 27.92 -4.79 -1.31
C GLN A 447 27.14 -6.05 -1.67
N TYR A 448 26.60 -6.75 -0.66
CA TYR A 448 25.73 -7.91 -0.87
C TYR A 448 24.56 -7.63 -1.84
N VAL A 449 23.91 -6.45 -1.71
CA VAL A 449 22.81 -6.06 -2.60
C VAL A 449 23.31 -5.84 -4.02
N CYS A 450 24.47 -5.20 -4.18
CA CYS A 450 25.07 -4.99 -5.49
C CYS A 450 25.38 -6.32 -6.18
N ASP A 451 25.98 -7.25 -5.45
CA ASP A 451 26.36 -8.57 -5.97
C ASP A 451 25.13 -9.42 -6.33
N MET A 452 24.09 -9.39 -5.49
CA MET A 452 22.80 -10.02 -5.77
C MET A 452 22.17 -9.49 -7.06
N TYR A 453 22.06 -8.17 -7.20
CA TYR A 453 21.46 -7.60 -8.42
C TYR A 453 22.30 -7.83 -9.67
N LYS A 454 23.59 -8.01 -9.54
CA LYS A 454 24.46 -8.39 -10.66
C LYS A 454 24.13 -9.79 -11.19
N VAL A 455 23.97 -10.76 -10.29
CA VAL A 455 23.51 -12.12 -10.66
C VAL A 455 22.13 -12.10 -11.31
N ILE A 456 21.20 -11.29 -10.75
CA ILE A 456 19.85 -11.13 -11.31
C ILE A 456 19.92 -10.51 -12.72
N TYR A 457 20.72 -9.46 -12.91
CA TYR A 457 20.89 -8.82 -14.22
C TYR A 457 21.45 -9.78 -15.27
N ASP A 458 22.51 -10.52 -14.93
CA ASP A 458 23.10 -11.49 -15.84
C ASP A 458 22.08 -12.58 -16.23
N THR A 459 21.28 -13.05 -15.27
CA THR A 459 20.21 -14.01 -15.53
C THR A 459 19.12 -13.45 -16.45
N ILE A 460 18.70 -12.21 -16.20
CA ILE A 460 17.68 -11.55 -17.05
C ILE A 460 18.21 -11.38 -18.48
N LYS A 461 19.49 -11.03 -18.62
CA LYS A 461 20.13 -10.89 -19.92
C LYS A 461 20.11 -12.21 -20.72
N GLU A 462 20.50 -13.30 -20.07
CA GLU A 462 20.44 -14.65 -20.66
C GLU A 462 19.00 -15.07 -21.04
N GLU A 463 18.02 -14.88 -20.16
CA GLU A 463 16.65 -15.42 -20.29
C GLU A 463 15.68 -14.53 -21.10
N VAL A 464 16.00 -13.25 -21.25
CA VAL A 464 15.07 -12.26 -21.83
C VAL A 464 15.60 -11.63 -23.13
N LEU A 465 16.92 -11.44 -23.25
CA LEU A 465 17.53 -10.79 -24.42
C LEU A 465 18.15 -11.77 -25.40
N ASP A 466 18.74 -12.88 -24.91
CA ASP A 466 19.46 -13.84 -25.74
C ASP A 466 18.56 -14.99 -26.26
N ASN A 467 17.29 -15.02 -25.78
CA ASN A 467 16.20 -15.90 -26.25
C ASN A 467 15.08 -15.09 -26.91
#